data_c5bbf645ea807630ca88323f8394462e
#
_entry.id   c5bbf645ea807630ca88323f8394462e
#
_cell.length_a   1.000
_cell.length_b   1.000
_cell.length_c   1.000
_cell.angle_alpha   90.00
_cell.angle_beta   90.00
_cell.angle_gamma   90.00
#
_symmetry.space_group_name_H-M   'P 1'
#
loop_
_entity.id
_entity.type
_entity.pdbx_description
1 polymer ?
#
loop_
_entity_poly.entity_id
_entity_poly.type
_entity_poly.pdbx_seq_one_letter_code
_entity_poly.pdbx_strand_id
1 'polypeptide(L)'
;MAQDRLLIIEADEWEAALLGKFLTDAGYRVEFAAGAREGFDKIRESQPDCILCDVNLPDIDGFWVARRVRTETTAVATTPFLFLTAADDSESRLQGLHVGADLYLSRPFHAEEVVAQVGALIEMANRLKKQLAGLSSEGPPSSRGSAFQGDVALISLSTVLTLLELERRTGHLKVTVEDGRVARIELVEGTLVSASMNADVWEPTDLLREVLRWKKGKFVFKAALVEPKAALNRQSVGGLLLEAMRLEDESRR
;
A
#
# COMPACT_ATOMS: atom_id res chain seq x y z
N MET A 1 24.57 -5.30 9.88
CA MET A 1 23.17 -5.24 9.43
C MET A 1 23.21 -5.25 7.90
N ALA A 2 22.29 -5.93 7.21
CA ALA A 2 22.21 -5.84 5.76
C ALA A 2 21.86 -4.40 5.38
N GLN A 3 22.50 -3.87 4.34
CA GLN A 3 22.19 -2.55 3.79
C GLN A 3 20.86 -2.64 3.02
N ASP A 4 19.95 -1.69 3.23
CA ASP A 4 18.71 -1.58 2.45
C ASP A 4 19.05 -1.34 0.97
N ARG A 5 18.33 -2.03 0.08
CA ARG A 5 18.55 -2.00 -1.37
C ARG A 5 17.58 -1.05 -2.02
N LEU A 6 18.08 -0.15 -2.83
CA LEU A 6 17.29 0.81 -3.59
C LEU A 6 17.45 0.53 -5.08
N LEU A 7 16.36 0.71 -5.82
CA LEU A 7 16.42 0.72 -7.28
C LEU A 7 16.04 2.12 -7.78
N ILE A 8 16.92 2.72 -8.58
CA ILE A 8 16.68 3.97 -9.30
C ILE A 8 16.35 3.62 -10.74
N ILE A 9 15.18 4.08 -11.21
CA ILE A 9 14.75 3.96 -12.62
C ILE A 9 14.76 5.35 -13.21
N GLU A 10 15.83 5.66 -13.94
CA GLU A 10 16.14 6.98 -14.49
C GLU A 10 16.91 6.82 -15.79
N ALA A 11 16.48 7.50 -16.84
CA ALA A 11 17.10 7.43 -18.15
C ALA A 11 18.34 8.31 -18.29
N ASP A 12 18.38 9.42 -17.56
CA ASP A 12 19.56 10.30 -17.54
C ASP A 12 20.65 9.70 -16.65
N GLU A 13 21.71 9.20 -17.26
CA GLU A 13 22.84 8.55 -16.56
C GLU A 13 23.51 9.47 -15.55
N TRP A 14 23.59 10.77 -15.84
CA TRP A 14 24.23 11.73 -14.93
C TRP A 14 23.38 11.95 -13.68
N GLU A 15 22.07 12.14 -13.87
CA GLU A 15 21.13 12.30 -12.75
C GLU A 15 21.06 11.03 -11.90
N ALA A 16 20.97 9.86 -12.55
CA ALA A 16 20.99 8.56 -11.87
C ALA A 16 22.28 8.40 -11.04
N ALA A 17 23.45 8.69 -11.62
CA ALA A 17 24.74 8.58 -10.94
C ALA A 17 24.85 9.57 -9.76
N LEU A 18 24.42 10.81 -9.95
CA LEU A 18 24.44 11.82 -8.89
C LEU A 18 23.57 11.42 -7.70
N LEU A 19 22.32 11.04 -7.95
CA LEU A 19 21.40 10.58 -6.93
C LEU A 19 21.89 9.30 -6.24
N GLY A 20 22.38 8.34 -7.04
CA GLY A 20 22.96 7.11 -6.54
C GLY A 20 24.16 7.32 -5.64
N LYS A 21 25.01 8.31 -5.95
CA LYS A 21 26.14 8.67 -5.08
C LYS A 21 25.63 9.13 -3.69
N PHE A 22 24.69 10.07 -3.63
CA PHE A 22 24.15 10.56 -2.36
C PHE A 22 23.52 9.44 -1.52
N LEU A 23 22.74 8.55 -2.16
CA LEU A 23 22.12 7.43 -1.47
C LEU A 23 23.15 6.40 -1.00
N THR A 24 24.21 6.15 -1.79
CA THR A 24 25.32 5.27 -1.40
C THR A 24 26.11 5.87 -0.23
N ASP A 25 26.41 7.17 -0.27
CA ASP A 25 27.10 7.87 0.82
C ASP A 25 26.25 7.86 2.11
N ALA A 26 24.90 7.80 2.00
CA ALA A 26 23.98 7.60 3.11
C ALA A 26 23.86 6.15 3.62
N GLY A 27 24.58 5.20 2.97
CA GLY A 27 24.67 3.82 3.41
C GLY A 27 23.73 2.83 2.73
N TYR A 28 23.07 3.21 1.66
CA TYR A 28 22.21 2.32 0.87
C TYR A 28 22.99 1.57 -0.21
N ARG A 29 22.49 0.40 -0.59
CA ARG A 29 22.95 -0.29 -1.80
C ARG A 29 22.05 0.09 -2.96
N VAL A 30 22.62 0.71 -4.00
CA VAL A 30 21.85 1.27 -5.12
C VAL A 30 22.05 0.44 -6.38
N GLU A 31 20.96 0.10 -7.05
CA GLU A 31 20.88 -0.49 -8.38
C GLU A 31 20.21 0.51 -9.33
N PHE A 32 20.50 0.41 -10.64
CA PHE A 32 20.00 1.35 -11.64
C PHE A 32 19.30 0.60 -12.78
N ALA A 33 18.31 1.25 -13.37
CA ALA A 33 17.69 0.87 -14.63
C ALA A 33 17.41 2.11 -15.47
N ALA A 34 17.64 2.04 -16.78
CA ALA A 34 17.48 3.17 -17.70
C ALA A 34 16.05 3.27 -18.29
N GLY A 35 15.18 2.32 -18.02
CA GLY A 35 13.81 2.30 -18.54
C GLY A 35 12.87 1.45 -17.70
N ALA A 36 11.57 1.57 -18.02
CA ALA A 36 10.50 0.94 -17.27
C ALA A 36 10.56 -0.59 -17.28
N ARG A 37 10.85 -1.18 -18.43
CA ARG A 37 10.90 -2.66 -18.58
C ARG A 37 12.07 -3.24 -17.79
N GLU A 38 13.27 -2.71 -17.99
CA GLU A 38 14.45 -3.10 -17.23
C GLU A 38 14.24 -2.91 -15.73
N GLY A 39 13.66 -1.78 -15.34
CA GLY A 39 13.31 -1.48 -13.95
C GLY A 39 12.40 -2.53 -13.36
N PHE A 40 11.33 -2.89 -14.06
CA PHE A 40 10.38 -3.90 -13.58
C PHE A 40 11.01 -5.29 -13.45
N ASP A 41 11.87 -5.69 -14.39
CA ASP A 41 12.60 -6.96 -14.31
C ASP A 41 13.53 -6.98 -13.09
N LYS A 42 14.32 -5.91 -12.85
CA LYS A 42 15.16 -5.77 -11.68
C LYS A 42 14.37 -5.77 -10.37
N ILE A 43 13.18 -5.14 -10.33
CA ILE A 43 12.31 -5.18 -9.15
C ILE A 43 11.97 -6.63 -8.76
N ARG A 44 11.66 -7.47 -9.74
CA ARG A 44 11.32 -8.87 -9.49
C ARG A 44 12.52 -9.72 -9.07
N GLU A 45 13.68 -9.43 -9.62
CA GLU A 45 14.92 -10.17 -9.36
C GLU A 45 15.54 -9.80 -8.01
N SER A 46 15.73 -8.50 -7.76
CA SER A 46 16.45 -8.01 -6.58
C SER A 46 15.56 -7.72 -5.38
N GLN A 47 14.25 -7.56 -5.59
CA GLN A 47 13.27 -7.20 -4.53
C GLN A 47 13.78 -6.04 -3.66
N PRO A 48 13.91 -4.81 -4.22
CA PRO A 48 14.44 -3.67 -3.50
C PRO A 48 13.57 -3.29 -2.30
N ASP A 49 14.17 -2.64 -1.31
CA ASP A 49 13.47 -2.12 -0.13
C ASP A 49 12.76 -0.78 -0.41
N CYS A 50 13.17 -0.06 -1.47
CA CYS A 50 12.47 1.12 -2.00
C CYS A 50 12.79 1.31 -3.48
N ILE A 51 11.83 1.85 -4.23
CA ILE A 51 11.94 2.15 -5.66
C ILE A 51 11.84 3.67 -5.85
N LEU A 52 12.80 4.24 -6.57
CA LEU A 52 12.81 5.63 -7.02
C LEU A 52 12.66 5.61 -8.54
N CYS A 53 11.68 6.32 -9.08
CA CYS A 53 11.37 6.22 -10.51
C CYS A 53 11.05 7.59 -11.10
N ASP A 54 11.66 7.91 -12.25
CA ASP A 54 11.15 9.02 -13.04
C ASP A 54 9.85 8.62 -13.74
N VAL A 55 8.98 9.60 -13.96
CA VAL A 55 7.75 9.44 -14.76
C VAL A 55 8.09 9.33 -16.24
N ASN A 56 9.05 10.15 -16.72
CA ASN A 56 9.40 10.28 -18.14
C ASN A 56 10.50 9.32 -18.54
N LEU A 57 10.16 8.06 -18.75
CA LEU A 57 11.11 7.03 -19.21
C LEU A 57 11.00 6.82 -20.74
N PRO A 58 12.07 6.37 -21.40
CA PRO A 58 12.14 6.36 -22.86
C PRO A 58 11.30 5.27 -23.53
N ASP A 59 10.98 4.21 -22.81
CA ASP A 59 10.25 3.05 -23.36
C ASP A 59 8.77 3.04 -22.96
N ILE A 60 8.46 3.24 -21.70
CA ILE A 60 7.10 3.30 -21.14
C ILE A 60 7.15 4.24 -19.93
N ASP A 61 6.06 4.95 -19.63
CA ASP A 61 6.02 5.87 -18.48
C ASP A 61 6.22 5.17 -17.12
N GLY A 62 6.73 5.91 -16.13
CA GLY A 62 6.94 5.40 -14.79
C GLY A 62 5.64 5.02 -14.07
N PHE A 63 4.49 5.58 -14.47
CA PHE A 63 3.18 5.19 -13.93
C PHE A 63 2.85 3.74 -14.26
N TRP A 64 3.28 3.24 -15.41
CA TRP A 64 3.16 1.82 -15.76
C TRP A 64 3.93 0.95 -14.76
N VAL A 65 5.16 1.34 -14.39
CA VAL A 65 5.97 0.59 -13.40
C VAL A 65 5.23 0.51 -12.07
N ALA A 66 4.74 1.66 -11.56
CA ALA A 66 4.01 1.71 -10.30
C ALA A 66 2.77 0.82 -10.33
N ARG A 67 1.93 0.90 -11.38
CA ARG A 67 0.76 0.03 -11.55
C ARG A 67 1.15 -1.44 -11.56
N ARG A 68 2.21 -1.82 -12.29
CA ARG A 68 2.68 -3.21 -12.36
C ARG A 68 3.15 -3.72 -11.02
N VAL A 69 3.94 -2.92 -10.29
CA VAL A 69 4.39 -3.24 -8.93
C VAL A 69 3.19 -3.50 -8.02
N ARG A 70 2.18 -2.63 -8.01
CA ARG A 70 1.01 -2.77 -7.14
C ARG A 70 0.09 -3.94 -7.54
N THR A 71 0.18 -4.45 -8.76
CA THR A 71 -0.57 -5.65 -9.20
C THR A 71 0.17 -6.97 -8.98
N GLU A 72 1.42 -6.94 -8.49
CA GLU A 72 2.15 -8.16 -8.13
C GLU A 72 1.49 -8.87 -6.93
N THR A 73 1.61 -10.18 -6.90
CA THR A 73 1.07 -11.02 -5.81
C THR A 73 2.10 -11.34 -4.73
N THR A 74 3.28 -10.75 -4.84
CA THR A 74 4.44 -10.97 -3.96
C THR A 74 4.65 -9.78 -3.02
N ALA A 75 5.63 -9.87 -2.12
CA ALA A 75 6.04 -8.77 -1.24
C ALA A 75 6.43 -7.49 -2.01
N VAL A 76 6.76 -7.61 -3.29
CA VAL A 76 7.05 -6.49 -4.20
C VAL A 76 5.89 -5.49 -4.27
N ALA A 77 4.63 -5.95 -4.19
CA ALA A 77 3.46 -5.07 -4.21
C ALA A 77 3.43 -4.01 -3.10
N THR A 78 4.11 -4.28 -1.99
CA THR A 78 4.18 -3.38 -0.82
C THR A 78 5.50 -2.62 -0.73
N THR A 79 6.39 -2.74 -1.72
CA THR A 79 7.64 -2.00 -1.75
C THR A 79 7.36 -0.50 -1.86
N PRO A 80 7.93 0.34 -0.99
CA PRO A 80 7.83 1.79 -1.11
C PRO A 80 8.24 2.29 -2.48
N PHE A 81 7.40 3.15 -3.05
CA PHE A 81 7.56 3.68 -4.41
C PHE A 81 7.50 5.20 -4.40
N LEU A 82 8.57 5.81 -4.84
CA LEU A 82 8.75 7.26 -4.89
C LEU A 82 8.93 7.73 -6.33
N PHE A 83 8.11 8.67 -6.79
CA PHE A 83 8.40 9.37 -8.05
C PHE A 83 9.34 10.56 -7.83
N LEU A 84 10.36 10.66 -8.70
CA LEU A 84 11.30 11.79 -8.81
C LEU A 84 11.25 12.31 -10.23
N THR A 85 10.56 13.43 -10.49
CA THR A 85 10.28 13.82 -11.87
C THR A 85 10.23 15.33 -12.06
N ALA A 86 10.48 15.76 -13.29
CA ALA A 86 10.28 17.14 -13.73
C ALA A 86 8.79 17.48 -14.01
N ALA A 87 7.92 16.48 -14.11
CA ALA A 87 6.49 16.68 -14.28
C ALA A 87 5.90 17.25 -12.98
N ASP A 88 5.63 18.55 -12.93
CA ASP A 88 5.16 19.27 -11.73
C ASP A 88 3.73 19.80 -11.88
N ASP A 89 2.97 19.24 -12.82
CA ASP A 89 1.55 19.57 -12.92
C ASP A 89 0.72 18.78 -11.92
N SER A 90 -0.39 19.37 -11.50
CA SER A 90 -1.29 18.77 -10.50
C SER A 90 -1.90 17.45 -10.97
N GLU A 91 -2.06 17.27 -12.27
CA GLU A 91 -2.65 16.07 -12.87
C GLU A 91 -1.66 14.91 -12.77
N SER A 92 -0.41 15.09 -13.15
CA SER A 92 0.65 14.07 -13.03
C SER A 92 0.88 13.65 -11.58
N ARG A 93 0.85 14.61 -10.63
CA ARG A 93 0.96 14.31 -9.21
C ARG A 93 -0.21 13.47 -8.69
N LEU A 94 -1.46 13.84 -9.04
CA LEU A 94 -2.65 13.07 -8.68
C LEU A 94 -2.62 11.69 -9.32
N GLN A 95 -2.22 11.59 -10.58
CA GLN A 95 -2.06 10.32 -11.27
C GLN A 95 -1.03 9.43 -10.57
N GLY A 96 0.12 9.98 -10.17
CA GLY A 96 1.16 9.26 -9.42
C GLY A 96 0.63 8.62 -8.13
N LEU A 97 -0.13 9.38 -7.36
CA LEU A 97 -0.77 8.86 -6.14
C LEU A 97 -1.85 7.81 -6.45
N HIS A 98 -2.67 8.03 -7.48
CA HIS A 98 -3.71 7.07 -7.89
C HIS A 98 -3.16 5.73 -8.38
N VAL A 99 -1.98 5.70 -8.99
CA VAL A 99 -1.34 4.44 -9.41
C VAL A 99 -0.64 3.71 -8.26
N GLY A 100 -0.67 4.30 -7.05
CA GLY A 100 -0.18 3.67 -5.83
C GLY A 100 1.25 4.02 -5.46
N ALA A 101 1.78 5.15 -5.91
CA ALA A 101 3.03 5.67 -5.35
C ALA A 101 2.80 6.16 -3.91
N ASP A 102 3.82 5.99 -3.06
CA ASP A 102 3.78 6.43 -1.67
C ASP A 102 4.19 7.89 -1.53
N LEU A 103 5.01 8.38 -2.48
CA LEU A 103 5.46 9.77 -2.51
C LEU A 103 5.72 10.23 -3.94
N TYR A 104 5.59 11.54 -4.16
CA TYR A 104 5.87 12.22 -5.41
C TYR A 104 6.67 13.48 -5.12
N LEU A 105 7.91 13.54 -5.60
CA LEU A 105 8.79 14.70 -5.50
C LEU A 105 9.05 15.30 -6.87
N SER A 106 8.68 16.55 -7.04
CA SER A 106 8.97 17.32 -8.25
C SER A 106 10.36 17.96 -8.19
N ARG A 107 11.04 17.99 -9.33
CA ARG A 107 12.30 18.68 -9.51
C ARG A 107 12.09 20.21 -9.56
N PRO A 108 13.01 21.04 -9.03
CA PRO A 108 14.27 20.65 -8.37
C PRO A 108 14.06 20.20 -6.92
N PHE A 109 14.78 19.18 -6.49
CA PHE A 109 14.82 18.70 -5.10
C PHE A 109 16.25 18.69 -4.58
N HIS A 110 16.43 18.74 -3.26
CA HIS A 110 17.72 18.55 -2.62
C HIS A 110 17.97 17.06 -2.36
N ALA A 111 19.21 16.62 -2.56
CA ALA A 111 19.57 15.21 -2.36
C ALA A 111 19.31 14.74 -0.92
N GLU A 112 19.56 15.62 0.07
CA GLU A 112 19.28 15.33 1.48
C GLU A 112 17.78 15.09 1.73
N GLU A 113 16.91 15.80 1.00
CA GLU A 113 15.46 15.59 1.07
C GLU A 113 15.09 14.19 0.58
N VAL A 114 15.64 13.76 -0.57
CA VAL A 114 15.42 12.41 -1.11
C VAL A 114 15.89 11.35 -0.12
N VAL A 115 17.10 11.50 0.44
CA VAL A 115 17.65 10.56 1.44
C VAL A 115 16.73 10.47 2.67
N ALA A 116 16.26 11.62 3.18
CA ALA A 116 15.35 11.65 4.34
C ALA A 116 14.00 10.96 4.04
N GLN A 117 13.43 11.20 2.86
CA GLN A 117 12.15 10.61 2.44
C GLN A 117 12.27 9.10 2.22
N VAL A 118 13.34 8.64 1.57
CA VAL A 118 13.64 7.20 1.40
C VAL A 118 13.74 6.52 2.76
N GLY A 119 14.50 7.11 3.69
CA GLY A 119 14.63 6.58 5.05
C GLY A 119 13.29 6.46 5.77
N ALA A 120 12.47 7.51 5.71
CA ALA A 120 11.15 7.53 6.33
C ALA A 120 10.21 6.45 5.74
N LEU A 121 10.21 6.29 4.42
CA LEU A 121 9.39 5.28 3.72
C LEU A 121 9.82 3.86 4.09
N ILE A 122 11.13 3.56 4.10
CA ILE A 122 11.65 2.25 4.48
C ILE A 122 11.34 1.95 5.96
N GLU A 123 11.55 2.92 6.86
CA GLU A 123 11.19 2.74 8.26
C GLU A 123 9.70 2.47 8.46
N MET A 124 8.85 3.21 7.75
CA MET A 124 7.39 3.02 7.81
C MET A 124 7.01 1.61 7.33
N ALA A 125 7.55 1.17 6.19
CA ALA A 125 7.32 -0.17 5.66
C ALA A 125 7.82 -1.26 6.63
N ASN A 126 9.00 -1.07 7.23
CA ASN A 126 9.57 -2.00 8.19
C ASN A 126 8.78 -2.04 9.52
N ARG A 127 8.28 -0.91 10.01
CA ARG A 127 7.37 -0.87 11.17
C ARG A 127 6.10 -1.65 10.89
N LEU A 128 5.50 -1.45 9.72
CA LEU A 128 4.29 -2.17 9.30
C LEU A 128 4.56 -3.67 9.21
N LYS A 129 5.64 -4.09 8.54
CA LYS A 129 6.06 -5.50 8.47
C LYS A 129 6.26 -6.12 9.87
N LYS A 130 6.93 -5.40 10.80
CA LYS A 130 7.15 -5.85 12.18
C LYS A 130 5.84 -5.96 12.97
N GLN A 131 4.94 -4.99 12.84
CA GLN A 131 3.64 -5.03 13.50
C GLN A 131 2.82 -6.23 13.01
N LEU A 132 2.82 -6.49 11.72
CA LEU A 132 2.15 -7.66 11.12
C LEU A 132 2.78 -8.98 11.57
N ALA A 133 4.12 -9.06 11.61
CA ALA A 133 4.84 -10.23 12.12
C ALA A 133 4.59 -10.45 13.63
N GLY A 134 4.49 -9.38 14.43
CA GLY A 134 4.14 -9.44 15.84
C GLY A 134 2.70 -9.90 16.08
N LEU A 135 1.78 -9.60 15.17
CA LEU A 135 0.40 -10.10 15.22
C LEU A 135 0.29 -11.59 14.85
N SER A 136 1.32 -12.13 14.20
CA SER A 136 1.38 -13.55 13.78
C SER A 136 2.09 -14.45 14.82
N SER A 137 2.62 -13.92 15.92
CA SER A 137 3.54 -14.63 16.84
C SER A 137 2.88 -15.37 18.00
N GLU A 138 1.58 -15.68 17.94
CA GLU A 138 0.99 -16.67 18.88
C GLU A 138 0.50 -17.92 18.11
N GLY A 139 1.46 -18.77 17.72
CA GLY A 139 1.18 -20.13 17.21
C GLY A 139 2.13 -20.56 16.09
N PRO A 140 2.47 -21.87 15.99
CA PRO A 140 3.35 -22.38 14.95
C PRO A 140 2.72 -22.24 13.56
N PRO A 141 3.51 -22.03 12.49
CA PRO A 141 3.02 -21.87 11.13
C PRO A 141 2.54 -23.21 10.57
N SER A 142 1.31 -23.56 10.83
CA SER A 142 0.69 -24.71 10.19
C SER A 142 -0.61 -24.29 9.52
N SER A 143 -0.60 -24.42 8.20
CA SER A 143 -1.74 -24.40 7.29
C SER A 143 -2.34 -23.02 6.90
N ARG A 144 -2.57 -22.90 5.61
CA ARG A 144 -3.38 -21.95 4.83
C ARG A 144 -4.67 -21.45 5.52
N GLY A 145 -4.55 -20.61 6.55
CA GLY A 145 -5.72 -20.16 7.31
C GLY A 145 -5.37 -19.24 8.49
N SER A 146 -4.34 -18.41 8.37
CA SER A 146 -3.94 -17.56 9.49
C SER A 146 -4.96 -16.46 9.74
N ALA A 147 -5.61 -16.53 10.91
CA ALA A 147 -6.28 -15.38 11.49
C ALA A 147 -5.22 -14.38 11.95
N PHE A 148 -5.42 -13.07 11.70
CA PHE A 148 -4.66 -12.04 12.38
C PHE A 148 -5.60 -11.07 13.10
N GLN A 149 -5.13 -10.50 14.18
CA GLN A 149 -5.94 -9.62 15.02
C GLN A 149 -5.09 -8.43 15.52
N GLY A 150 -5.73 -7.35 15.85
CA GLY A 150 -5.05 -6.17 16.36
C GLY A 150 -6.00 -5.16 16.97
N ASP A 151 -5.42 -4.04 17.40
CA ASP A 151 -6.13 -2.91 17.97
C ASP A 151 -6.21 -1.76 16.95
N VAL A 152 -7.42 -1.23 16.74
CA VAL A 152 -7.67 -0.10 15.84
C VAL A 152 -6.94 1.16 16.27
N ALA A 153 -6.63 1.31 17.57
CA ALA A 153 -5.84 2.41 18.07
C ALA A 153 -4.36 2.36 17.64
N LEU A 154 -3.85 1.18 17.32
CA LEU A 154 -2.46 0.97 16.88
C LEU A 154 -2.34 0.95 15.36
N ILE A 155 -3.34 0.39 14.67
CA ILE A 155 -3.36 0.26 13.20
C ILE A 155 -4.73 0.70 12.71
N SER A 156 -4.77 1.71 11.83
CA SER A 156 -6.05 2.20 11.29
C SER A 156 -6.75 1.12 10.46
N LEU A 157 -8.08 1.12 10.48
CA LEU A 157 -8.86 0.19 9.66
C LEU A 157 -8.65 0.37 8.16
N SER A 158 -8.37 1.59 7.71
CA SER A 158 -7.98 1.84 6.32
C SER A 158 -6.71 1.07 5.96
N THR A 159 -5.68 1.12 6.81
CA THR A 159 -4.43 0.36 6.61
C THR A 159 -4.68 -1.14 6.58
N VAL A 160 -5.49 -1.67 7.49
CA VAL A 160 -5.84 -3.10 7.53
C VAL A 160 -6.56 -3.52 6.25
N LEU A 161 -7.53 -2.75 5.80
CA LEU A 161 -8.31 -3.03 4.59
C LEU A 161 -7.45 -2.95 3.32
N THR A 162 -6.61 -1.92 3.21
CA THR A 162 -5.67 -1.78 2.09
C THR A 162 -4.69 -2.96 2.03
N LEU A 163 -4.21 -3.42 3.18
CA LEU A 163 -3.34 -4.58 3.25
C LEU A 163 -4.05 -5.86 2.77
N LEU A 164 -5.30 -6.08 3.22
CA LEU A 164 -6.10 -7.24 2.80
C LEU A 164 -6.40 -7.22 1.30
N GLU A 165 -6.58 -6.03 0.72
CA GLU A 165 -6.71 -5.84 -0.72
C GLU A 165 -5.40 -6.16 -1.46
N LEU A 166 -4.28 -5.59 -1.01
CA LEU A 166 -2.96 -5.81 -1.61
C LEU A 166 -2.54 -7.29 -1.57
N GLU A 167 -2.75 -7.95 -0.44
CA GLU A 167 -2.48 -9.39 -0.30
C GLU A 167 -3.56 -10.29 -0.93
N ARG A 168 -4.58 -9.72 -1.57
CA ARG A 168 -5.70 -10.43 -2.20
C ARG A 168 -6.31 -11.48 -1.26
N ARG A 169 -6.48 -11.10 0.01
CA ARG A 169 -6.97 -12.04 1.03
C ARG A 169 -8.45 -12.35 0.85
N THR A 170 -8.80 -13.60 1.06
CA THR A 170 -10.20 -14.07 1.11
C THR A 170 -10.54 -14.46 2.54
N GLY A 171 -11.65 -13.93 3.08
CA GLY A 171 -12.06 -14.19 4.45
C GLY A 171 -12.97 -13.12 5.05
N HIS A 172 -13.07 -13.15 6.37
CA HIS A 172 -13.96 -12.27 7.15
C HIS A 172 -13.14 -11.37 8.08
N LEU A 173 -13.29 -10.06 7.95
CA LEU A 173 -12.80 -9.08 8.90
C LEU A 173 -13.93 -8.70 9.86
N LYS A 174 -13.73 -8.93 11.14
CA LYS A 174 -14.62 -8.50 12.23
C LYS A 174 -13.97 -7.38 12.99
N VAL A 175 -14.67 -6.28 13.19
CA VAL A 175 -14.24 -5.14 14.02
C VAL A 175 -15.24 -4.98 15.15
N THR A 176 -14.73 -4.86 16.39
CA THR A 176 -15.56 -4.69 17.59
C THR A 176 -15.07 -3.48 18.37
N VAL A 177 -15.95 -2.57 18.70
CA VAL A 177 -15.66 -1.38 19.52
C VAL A 177 -16.22 -1.54 20.94
N GLU A 178 -15.74 -0.70 21.86
CA GLU A 178 -16.07 -0.78 23.28
C GLU A 178 -17.57 -0.58 23.60
N ASP A 179 -18.29 0.14 22.75
CA ASP A 179 -19.74 0.34 22.88
C ASP A 179 -20.60 -0.86 22.44
N GLY A 180 -19.95 -1.96 22.04
CA GLY A 180 -20.60 -3.21 21.65
C GLY A 180 -20.99 -3.30 20.17
N ARG A 181 -20.76 -2.26 19.36
CA ARG A 181 -20.99 -2.34 17.91
C ARG A 181 -19.98 -3.30 17.26
N VAL A 182 -20.47 -4.07 16.30
CA VAL A 182 -19.69 -5.07 15.59
C VAL A 182 -19.89 -4.90 14.09
N ALA A 183 -18.84 -4.50 13.38
CA ALA A 183 -18.81 -4.52 11.92
C ALA A 183 -18.21 -5.83 11.42
N ARG A 184 -18.76 -6.37 10.33
CA ARG A 184 -18.23 -7.50 9.60
C ARG A 184 -18.13 -7.16 8.14
N ILE A 185 -16.96 -7.44 7.57
CA ILE A 185 -16.61 -7.21 6.17
C ILE A 185 -16.13 -8.53 5.60
N GLU A 186 -16.73 -8.95 4.50
CA GLU A 186 -16.32 -10.14 3.76
C GLU A 186 -15.52 -9.72 2.54
N LEU A 187 -14.38 -10.37 2.36
CA LEU A 187 -13.46 -10.12 1.25
C LEU A 187 -13.25 -11.39 0.42
N VAL A 188 -13.22 -11.23 -0.89
CA VAL A 188 -12.84 -12.27 -1.85
C VAL A 188 -11.75 -11.71 -2.73
N GLU A 189 -10.57 -12.33 -2.69
CA GLU A 189 -9.37 -11.87 -3.41
C GLU A 189 -9.06 -10.38 -3.18
N GLY A 190 -9.21 -9.93 -1.92
CA GLY A 190 -9.01 -8.54 -1.54
C GLY A 190 -10.15 -7.58 -1.89
N THR A 191 -11.16 -8.03 -2.61
CA THR A 191 -12.32 -7.21 -2.99
C THR A 191 -13.43 -7.35 -1.95
N LEU A 192 -14.05 -6.26 -1.57
CA LEU A 192 -15.16 -6.26 -0.63
C LEU A 192 -16.43 -6.79 -1.32
N VAL A 193 -17.02 -7.82 -0.76
CA VAL A 193 -18.22 -8.47 -1.31
C VAL A 193 -19.44 -8.37 -0.41
N SER A 194 -19.26 -8.13 0.88
CA SER A 194 -20.38 -7.99 1.83
C SER A 194 -19.95 -7.10 3.02
N ALA A 195 -20.88 -6.34 3.53
CA ALA A 195 -20.70 -5.44 4.67
C ALA A 195 -21.93 -5.53 5.59
N SER A 196 -21.71 -5.65 6.90
CA SER A 196 -22.80 -5.68 7.89
C SER A 196 -22.37 -5.07 9.22
N MET A 197 -23.34 -4.48 9.93
CA MET A 197 -23.17 -3.98 11.30
C MET A 197 -24.28 -4.54 12.20
N ASN A 198 -23.87 -5.14 13.33
CA ASN A 198 -24.77 -5.79 14.29
C ASN A 198 -25.75 -6.78 13.65
N ALA A 199 -25.33 -7.47 12.59
CA ALA A 199 -26.08 -8.40 11.74
C ALA A 199 -26.99 -7.75 10.67
N ASP A 200 -27.17 -6.45 10.64
CA ASP A 200 -27.86 -5.75 9.57
C ASP A 200 -26.94 -5.57 8.36
N VAL A 201 -27.46 -5.78 7.17
CA VAL A 201 -26.70 -5.58 5.91
C VAL A 201 -26.60 -4.08 5.65
N TRP A 202 -25.40 -3.62 5.34
CA TRP A 202 -25.09 -2.23 5.03
C TRP A 202 -24.51 -2.10 3.63
N GLU A 203 -24.74 -0.95 3.01
CA GLU A 203 -23.97 -0.59 1.82
C GLU A 203 -22.50 -0.44 2.19
N PRO A 204 -21.58 -1.00 1.38
CA PRO A 204 -20.13 -1.01 1.68
C PRO A 204 -19.57 0.38 2.01
N THR A 205 -19.92 1.39 1.23
CA THR A 205 -19.45 2.78 1.41
C THR A 205 -19.92 3.36 2.75
N ASP A 206 -21.18 3.13 3.13
CA ASP A 206 -21.75 3.65 4.38
C ASP A 206 -21.13 2.95 5.59
N LEU A 207 -20.92 1.63 5.51
CA LEU A 207 -20.21 0.91 6.56
C LEU A 207 -18.79 1.44 6.74
N LEU A 208 -18.05 1.63 5.64
CA LEU A 208 -16.68 2.15 5.70
C LEU A 208 -16.63 3.56 6.30
N ARG A 209 -17.57 4.45 5.94
CA ARG A 209 -17.66 5.78 6.57
C ARG A 209 -17.82 5.69 8.08
N GLU A 210 -18.64 4.78 8.56
CA GLU A 210 -18.85 4.59 10.00
C GLU A 210 -17.62 3.99 10.68
N VAL A 211 -17.05 2.91 10.14
CA VAL A 211 -15.92 2.21 10.79
C VAL A 211 -14.61 3.00 10.72
N LEU A 212 -14.40 3.86 9.74
CA LEU A 212 -13.23 4.73 9.65
C LEU A 212 -13.20 5.82 10.73
N ARG A 213 -14.34 6.14 11.34
CA ARG A 213 -14.43 7.04 12.50
C ARG A 213 -14.01 6.39 13.79
N TRP A 214 -13.94 5.06 13.81
CA TRP A 214 -13.60 4.32 15.03
C TRP A 214 -12.10 4.41 15.31
N LYS A 215 -11.76 5.04 16.41
CA LYS A 215 -10.36 5.24 16.84
C LYS A 215 -9.90 4.22 17.87
N LYS A 216 -10.84 3.44 18.45
CA LYS A 216 -10.56 2.41 19.44
C LYS A 216 -11.40 1.18 19.14
N GLY A 217 -10.85 0.01 19.34
CA GLY A 217 -11.53 -1.25 19.11
C GLY A 217 -10.56 -2.35 18.70
N LYS A 218 -11.07 -3.56 18.61
CA LYS A 218 -10.29 -4.72 18.18
C LYS A 218 -10.77 -5.21 16.83
N PHE A 219 -9.85 -5.58 15.98
CA PHE A 219 -10.19 -6.27 14.73
C PHE A 219 -9.62 -7.69 14.71
N VAL A 220 -10.32 -8.58 14.03
CA VAL A 220 -9.91 -9.97 13.79
C VAL A 220 -10.24 -10.28 12.35
N PHE A 221 -9.23 -10.65 11.56
CA PHE A 221 -9.42 -11.24 10.24
C PHE A 221 -9.25 -12.75 10.33
N LYS A 222 -10.16 -13.51 9.72
CA LYS A 222 -10.06 -14.96 9.58
C LYS A 222 -10.13 -15.30 8.11
N ALA A 223 -9.08 -15.93 7.57
CA ALA A 223 -9.13 -16.48 6.24
C ALA A 223 -10.17 -17.63 6.21
N ALA A 224 -11.07 -17.57 5.26
CA ALA A 224 -12.14 -18.55 5.07
C ALA A 224 -12.50 -18.62 3.59
N LEU A 225 -13.03 -19.75 3.16
CA LEU A 225 -13.70 -19.83 1.86
C LEU A 225 -14.99 -19.02 1.99
N VAL A 226 -15.05 -17.91 1.25
CA VAL A 226 -16.27 -17.11 1.09
C VAL A 226 -16.88 -17.52 -0.23
N GLU A 227 -18.05 -18.16 -0.18
CA GLU A 227 -18.79 -18.44 -1.42
C GLU A 227 -19.26 -17.10 -2.01
N PRO A 228 -18.90 -16.80 -3.26
CA PRO A 228 -19.39 -15.61 -3.90
C PRO A 228 -20.90 -15.72 -4.06
N LYS A 229 -21.66 -15.06 -3.17
CA LYS A 229 -23.09 -14.84 -3.38
C LYS A 229 -23.21 -14.09 -4.70
N ALA A 230 -24.04 -14.63 -5.61
CA ALA A 230 -24.20 -14.17 -6.97
C ALA A 230 -24.31 -12.64 -7.06
N ALA A 231 -23.48 -12.06 -7.97
CA ALA A 231 -23.66 -10.73 -8.56
C ALA A 231 -23.79 -9.52 -7.62
N LEU A 232 -23.00 -9.43 -6.53
CA LEU A 232 -22.80 -8.15 -5.87
C LEU A 232 -21.56 -7.45 -6.47
N ASN A 233 -21.72 -6.15 -6.77
CA ASN A 233 -20.67 -5.28 -7.28
C ASN A 233 -19.35 -5.52 -6.54
N ARG A 234 -18.40 -6.19 -7.19
CA ARG A 234 -17.03 -6.32 -6.68
C ARG A 234 -16.40 -4.93 -6.76
N GLN A 235 -16.32 -4.26 -5.64
CA GLN A 235 -15.70 -2.95 -5.57
C GLN A 235 -14.33 -3.07 -4.89
N SER A 236 -13.33 -2.41 -5.45
CA SER A 236 -12.01 -2.34 -4.82
C SER A 236 -12.13 -1.62 -3.48
N VAL A 237 -11.43 -2.11 -2.47
CA VAL A 237 -11.40 -1.49 -1.15
C VAL A 237 -10.88 -0.05 -1.25
N GLY A 238 -9.81 0.17 -2.04
CA GLY A 238 -9.25 1.49 -2.28
C GLY A 238 -10.26 2.48 -2.86
N GLY A 239 -11.05 2.06 -3.87
CA GLY A 239 -12.11 2.88 -4.44
C GLY A 239 -13.20 3.25 -3.43
N LEU A 240 -13.64 2.27 -2.63
CA LEU A 240 -14.63 2.48 -1.57
C LEU A 240 -14.10 3.41 -0.46
N LEU A 241 -12.83 3.27 -0.06
CA LEU A 241 -12.22 4.13 0.94
C LEU A 241 -12.17 5.59 0.47
N LEU A 242 -11.78 5.83 -0.79
CA LEU A 242 -11.76 7.17 -1.37
C LEU A 242 -13.16 7.79 -1.42
N GLU A 243 -14.17 7.03 -1.82
CA GLU A 243 -15.56 7.50 -1.86
C GLU A 243 -16.09 7.77 -0.46
N ALA A 244 -15.83 6.90 0.51
CA ALA A 244 -16.21 7.11 1.90
C ALA A 244 -15.58 8.38 2.49
N MET A 245 -14.32 8.67 2.19
CA MET A 245 -13.63 9.89 2.62
C MET A 245 -14.21 11.14 1.95
N ARG A 246 -14.49 11.08 0.65
CA ARG A 246 -15.12 12.18 -0.09
C ARG A 246 -16.48 12.56 0.51
N LEU A 247 -17.35 11.58 0.74
CA LEU A 247 -18.67 11.79 1.34
C LEU A 247 -18.58 12.31 2.78
N GLU A 248 -17.54 11.94 3.52
CA GLU A 248 -17.30 12.47 4.87
C GLU A 248 -16.93 13.96 4.82
N ASP A 249 -16.08 14.38 3.85
CA ASP A 249 -15.71 15.78 3.67
C ASP A 249 -16.90 16.64 3.21
N GLU A 250 -17.76 16.12 2.34
CA GLU A 250 -18.99 16.79 1.91
C GLU A 250 -19.99 16.98 3.06
N SER A 251 -20.03 16.05 4.01
CA SER A 251 -20.94 16.11 5.17
C SER A 251 -20.49 17.11 6.27
N ARG A 252 -19.25 17.59 6.20
CA ARG A 252 -18.67 18.58 7.13
C ARG A 252 -18.75 20.03 6.64
N ARG A 253 -19.20 20.23 5.41
CA ARG A 253 -19.45 21.54 4.82
C ARG A 253 -20.93 21.96 4.99
#